data_b4e645cb7683a14e29b1bb073949ebcf
#
_entry.id   b4e645cb7683a14e29b1bb073949ebcf
#
_cell.length_a   1.000
_cell.length_b   1.000
_cell.length_c   1.000
_cell.angle_alpha   90.00
_cell.angle_beta   90.00
_cell.angle_gamma   90.00
#
_symmetry.space_group_name_H-M   'P 1'
#
loop_
_entity.id
_entity.type
_entity.pdbx_description
1 polymer ?
#
loop_
_entity_poly.entity_id
_entity_poly.type
_entity_poly.pdbx_seq_one_letter_code
_entity_poly.pdbx_strand_id
1 'polypeptide(L)'
;DGADTILIQENTKADGVTVTALESETLGRYVRRAGLDFSAGDVLLKKGQRLGPAELALAAAMNHPALPVTRRPRVALLATGDELVRPGEEIGPDQIVASNTFAVRAYAENAGADVIDLGIAGDNFGAIEAAIRSARAYGADVLVTLGGASVGDHDLVQTALAREGMELGFWRIAMRPGKPLMHGQIGDMRILGLPGNPVSAIVCGLLFLVPLVRALSGDPNAGDDRTEVAVLASDVPENDNRQDYLRARITGQKDGHPLVESFARQDSSMLRILSEAQCLIVREAHAPAAKAGETCRMLRV
;
A
#
# COMPACT_ATOMS: atom_id res chain seq x y z
N ASP A 1 -24.49 25.09 40.06
CA ASP A 1 -24.87 26.44 39.64
C ASP A 1 -24.05 27.46 40.44
N GLY A 2 -23.50 28.50 39.76
CA GLY A 2 -22.72 29.58 40.35
C GLY A 2 -21.21 29.38 40.41
N ALA A 3 -20.68 28.22 39.97
CA ALA A 3 -19.25 28.03 39.83
C ALA A 3 -18.78 28.62 38.48
N ASP A 4 -17.80 29.49 38.53
CA ASP A 4 -17.32 30.27 37.40
C ASP A 4 -15.80 30.16 37.18
N THR A 5 -15.12 29.40 38.03
CA THR A 5 -13.68 29.12 37.91
C THR A 5 -13.34 27.78 38.58
N ILE A 6 -12.20 27.19 38.24
CA ILE A 6 -11.69 25.97 38.86
C ILE A 6 -10.39 26.30 39.57
N LEU A 7 -10.34 26.01 40.89
CA LEU A 7 -9.11 26.01 41.66
C LEU A 7 -8.50 24.59 41.55
N ILE A 8 -7.32 24.48 40.97
CA ILE A 8 -6.65 23.18 40.83
C ILE A 8 -6.14 22.68 42.19
N GLN A 9 -6.08 21.36 42.34
CA GLN A 9 -5.73 20.71 43.61
C GLN A 9 -4.35 21.11 44.09
N GLU A 10 -3.40 21.37 43.21
CA GLU A 10 -2.04 21.81 43.51
C GLU A 10 -1.99 23.16 44.24
N ASN A 11 -2.99 23.99 44.03
CA ASN A 11 -3.12 25.30 44.68
C ASN A 11 -4.07 25.25 45.87
N THR A 12 -4.27 24.07 46.45
CA THR A 12 -5.14 23.86 47.62
C THR A 12 -4.45 23.02 48.70
N LYS A 13 -4.90 23.20 49.95
CA LYS A 13 -4.55 22.30 51.05
C LYS A 13 -5.84 21.77 51.67
N ALA A 14 -5.98 20.43 51.64
CA ALA A 14 -7.11 19.76 52.26
C ALA A 14 -6.76 19.29 53.68
N ASP A 15 -7.71 19.49 54.59
CA ASP A 15 -7.67 18.97 55.96
C ASP A 15 -9.07 18.46 56.30
N GLY A 16 -9.25 17.15 56.21
CA GLY A 16 -10.54 16.51 56.37
C GLY A 16 -11.56 17.04 55.36
N VAL A 17 -12.61 17.71 55.81
CA VAL A 17 -13.67 18.28 54.95
C VAL A 17 -13.40 19.73 54.55
N THR A 18 -12.32 20.32 55.04
CA THR A 18 -11.97 21.71 54.76
C THR A 18 -10.90 21.77 53.66
N VAL A 19 -11.15 22.62 52.66
CA VAL A 19 -10.17 22.93 51.60
C VAL A 19 -9.79 24.40 51.70
N THR A 20 -8.51 24.66 51.92
CA THR A 20 -7.96 26.01 51.94
C THR A 20 -7.33 26.32 50.58
N ALA A 21 -7.76 27.40 49.95
CA ALA A 21 -7.13 27.94 48.75
C ALA A 21 -5.80 28.61 49.12
N LEU A 22 -4.72 28.24 48.45
CA LEU A 22 -3.39 28.83 48.65
C LEU A 22 -3.17 30.05 47.75
N GLU A 23 -3.91 30.12 46.64
CA GLU A 23 -3.86 31.22 45.67
C GLU A 23 -5.29 31.58 45.23
N SER A 24 -5.47 32.81 44.73
CA SER A 24 -6.71 33.21 44.08
C SER A 24 -6.62 32.96 42.58
N GLU A 25 -7.73 32.51 41.99
CA GLU A 25 -7.80 32.29 40.56
C GLU A 25 -8.62 33.37 39.83
N THR A 26 -8.30 33.59 38.55
CA THR A 26 -9.05 34.53 37.73
C THR A 26 -10.36 33.91 37.26
N LEU A 27 -11.40 34.73 37.12
CA LEU A 27 -12.71 34.31 36.58
C LEU A 27 -12.56 33.56 35.25
N GLY A 28 -13.20 32.41 35.14
CA GLY A 28 -13.19 31.57 33.95
C GLY A 28 -11.94 30.69 33.76
N ARG A 29 -10.96 30.77 34.69
CA ARG A 29 -9.74 29.94 34.57
C ARG A 29 -10.08 28.46 34.71
N TYR A 30 -9.50 27.64 33.81
CA TYR A 30 -9.74 26.19 33.68
C TYR A 30 -11.18 25.79 33.37
N VAL A 31 -12.10 26.73 33.17
CA VAL A 31 -13.45 26.44 32.70
C VAL A 31 -13.44 26.25 31.18
N ARG A 32 -13.78 25.06 30.75
CA ARG A 32 -13.95 24.76 29.31
C ARG A 32 -15.32 25.26 28.87
N ARG A 33 -15.34 26.30 28.04
CA ARG A 33 -16.59 26.84 27.51
C ARG A 33 -17.20 25.88 26.49
N ALA A 34 -18.52 25.86 26.37
CA ALA A 34 -19.20 25.16 25.30
C ALA A 34 -18.68 25.63 23.94
N GLY A 35 -18.42 24.68 23.01
CA GLY A 35 -17.86 25.01 21.72
C GLY A 35 -16.35 25.26 21.70
N LEU A 36 -15.62 24.98 22.80
CA LEU A 36 -14.16 25.16 22.83
C LEU A 36 -13.43 24.27 21.80
N ASP A 37 -13.90 23.06 21.60
CA ASP A 37 -13.32 22.09 20.66
C ASP A 37 -14.15 22.01 19.37
N PHE A 38 -15.46 21.83 19.51
CA PHE A 38 -16.40 21.84 18.38
C PHE A 38 -17.80 22.26 18.83
N SER A 39 -18.61 22.67 17.88
CA SER A 39 -19.98 23.12 18.10
C SER A 39 -20.97 22.30 17.25
N ALA A 40 -22.25 22.34 17.63
CA ALA A 40 -23.30 21.73 16.85
C ALA A 40 -23.37 22.33 15.44
N GLY A 41 -23.34 21.48 14.43
CA GLY A 41 -23.31 21.88 13.00
C GLY A 41 -21.91 21.88 12.36
N ASP A 42 -20.83 21.73 13.13
CA ASP A 42 -19.51 21.62 12.58
C ASP A 42 -19.33 20.30 11.81
N VAL A 43 -18.74 20.38 10.60
CA VAL A 43 -18.41 19.22 9.76
C VAL A 43 -16.92 18.92 9.92
N LEU A 44 -16.59 18.00 10.82
CA LEU A 44 -15.20 17.70 11.19
C LEU A 44 -14.65 16.46 10.47
N LEU A 45 -15.50 15.53 10.07
CA LEU A 45 -15.11 14.35 9.29
C LEU A 45 -15.78 14.42 7.91
N LYS A 46 -14.99 14.11 6.86
CA LYS A 46 -15.44 14.23 5.47
C LYS A 46 -15.45 12.89 4.76
N LYS A 47 -16.31 12.75 3.74
CA LYS A 47 -16.30 11.60 2.83
C LYS A 47 -14.92 11.43 2.19
N GLY A 48 -14.42 10.18 2.15
CA GLY A 48 -13.10 9.85 1.62
C GLY A 48 -11.96 10.02 2.61
N GLN A 49 -12.20 10.58 3.78
CA GLN A 49 -11.20 10.67 4.84
C GLN A 49 -10.92 9.30 5.45
N ARG A 50 -9.64 8.94 5.56
CA ARG A 50 -9.22 7.74 6.29
C ARG A 50 -9.38 7.99 7.78
N LEU A 51 -10.11 7.09 8.46
CA LEU A 51 -10.35 7.18 9.89
C LEU A 51 -9.20 6.51 10.67
N GLY A 52 -8.42 7.31 11.37
CA GLY A 52 -7.43 6.86 12.32
C GLY A 52 -7.95 6.92 13.76
N PRO A 53 -7.09 6.66 14.77
CA PRO A 53 -7.50 6.70 16.19
C PRO A 53 -8.07 8.04 16.63
N ALA A 54 -7.52 9.15 16.13
CA ALA A 54 -7.99 10.50 16.49
C ALA A 54 -9.39 10.79 15.91
N GLU A 55 -9.63 10.41 14.65
CA GLU A 55 -10.93 10.58 13.98
C GLU A 55 -12.01 9.72 14.64
N LEU A 56 -11.67 8.50 15.05
CA LEU A 56 -12.60 7.64 15.79
C LEU A 56 -12.94 8.20 17.16
N ALA A 57 -11.95 8.72 17.89
CA ALA A 57 -12.16 9.38 19.18
C ALA A 57 -13.02 10.65 19.03
N LEU A 58 -12.77 11.44 17.99
CA LEU A 58 -13.54 12.64 17.67
C LEU A 58 -15.00 12.29 17.36
N ALA A 59 -15.24 11.28 16.52
CA ALA A 59 -16.60 10.81 16.23
C ALA A 59 -17.35 10.38 17.49
N ALA A 60 -16.69 9.64 18.37
CA ALA A 60 -17.26 9.23 19.65
C ALA A 60 -17.55 10.44 20.57
N ALA A 61 -16.63 11.42 20.62
CA ALA A 61 -16.82 12.67 21.39
C ALA A 61 -18.00 13.52 20.86
N MET A 62 -18.24 13.46 19.53
CA MET A 62 -19.41 14.07 18.90
C MET A 62 -20.71 13.25 19.09
N ASN A 63 -20.67 12.19 19.88
CA ASN A 63 -21.81 11.31 20.19
C ASN A 63 -22.34 10.51 18.97
N HIS A 64 -21.45 10.13 18.04
CA HIS A 64 -21.79 9.24 16.94
C HIS A 64 -21.44 7.78 17.29
N PRO A 65 -22.41 6.90 17.54
CA PRO A 65 -22.16 5.49 17.88
C PRO A 65 -21.75 4.64 16.68
N ALA A 66 -22.00 5.13 15.46
CA ALA A 66 -21.65 4.47 14.21
C ALA A 66 -21.41 5.51 13.10
N LEU A 67 -20.52 5.18 12.18
CA LEU A 67 -20.22 6.01 11.00
C LEU A 67 -20.47 5.20 9.73
N PRO A 68 -21.07 5.82 8.67
CA PRO A 68 -21.12 5.19 7.36
C PRO A 68 -19.71 5.17 6.76
N VAL A 69 -19.20 3.99 6.46
CA VAL A 69 -17.86 3.80 5.91
C VAL A 69 -17.91 2.94 4.63
N THR A 70 -16.91 3.07 3.77
CA THR A 70 -16.72 2.14 2.65
C THR A 70 -16.32 0.77 3.20
N ARG A 71 -16.94 -0.32 2.71
CA ARG A 71 -16.50 -1.67 3.07
C ARG A 71 -15.07 -1.92 2.59
N ARG A 72 -14.36 -2.80 3.24
CA ARG A 72 -13.03 -3.22 2.78
C ARG A 72 -13.12 -3.93 1.43
N PRO A 73 -12.27 -3.57 0.46
CA PRO A 73 -12.16 -4.31 -0.78
C PRO A 73 -11.71 -5.74 -0.53
N ARG A 74 -12.28 -6.69 -1.25
CA ARG A 74 -11.90 -8.11 -1.18
C ARG A 74 -10.90 -8.41 -2.28
N VAL A 75 -9.70 -8.85 -1.90
CA VAL A 75 -8.62 -9.21 -2.82
C VAL A 75 -8.39 -10.71 -2.77
N ALA A 76 -8.50 -11.37 -3.90
CA ALA A 76 -8.13 -12.78 -4.06
C ALA A 76 -6.73 -12.87 -4.69
N LEU A 77 -5.85 -13.68 -4.10
CA LEU A 77 -4.50 -13.93 -4.60
C LEU A 77 -4.41 -15.34 -5.14
N LEU A 78 -3.86 -15.49 -6.35
CA LEU A 78 -3.62 -16.77 -7.01
C LEU A 78 -2.18 -16.83 -7.50
N ALA A 79 -1.37 -17.74 -6.98
CA ALA A 79 -0.08 -18.06 -7.55
C ALA A 79 -0.26 -19.13 -8.65
N THR A 80 0.54 -19.06 -9.72
CA THR A 80 0.49 -20.05 -10.82
C THR A 80 1.88 -20.49 -11.21
N GLY A 81 2.04 -21.79 -11.44
CA GLY A 81 3.28 -22.43 -11.84
C GLY A 81 3.47 -23.80 -11.20
N ASP A 82 3.81 -24.81 -12.00
CA ASP A 82 4.12 -26.16 -11.51
C ASP A 82 5.43 -26.22 -10.73
N GLU A 83 6.30 -25.20 -10.88
CA GLU A 83 7.53 -25.05 -10.14
C GLU A 83 7.33 -24.57 -8.69
N LEU A 84 6.12 -24.11 -8.33
CA LEU A 84 5.88 -23.46 -7.04
C LEU A 84 5.53 -24.46 -5.94
N VAL A 85 6.17 -24.30 -4.78
CA VAL A 85 5.82 -24.99 -3.53
C VAL A 85 5.57 -23.98 -2.42
N ARG A 86 4.81 -24.38 -1.40
CA ARG A 86 4.56 -23.51 -0.24
C ARG A 86 5.79 -23.47 0.68
N PRO A 87 5.99 -22.37 1.42
CA PRO A 87 7.02 -22.33 2.46
C PRO A 87 6.80 -23.46 3.48
N GLY A 88 7.88 -24.21 3.77
CA GLY A 88 7.87 -25.35 4.69
C GLY A 88 7.60 -26.70 4.04
N GLU A 89 7.21 -26.74 2.78
CA GLU A 89 7.13 -27.99 1.99
C GLU A 89 8.54 -28.41 1.51
N GLU A 90 8.70 -29.70 1.22
CA GLU A 90 9.93 -30.23 0.62
C GLU A 90 10.09 -29.69 -0.81
N ILE A 91 11.31 -29.21 -1.12
CA ILE A 91 11.60 -28.57 -2.41
C ILE A 91 12.31 -29.56 -3.31
N GLY A 92 11.68 -29.91 -4.42
CA GLY A 92 12.28 -30.71 -5.49
C GLY A 92 13.31 -29.91 -6.31
N PRO A 93 14.09 -30.60 -7.19
CA PRO A 93 15.19 -30.00 -7.95
C PRO A 93 14.74 -28.86 -8.88
N ASP A 94 13.53 -28.90 -9.41
CA ASP A 94 12.99 -27.92 -10.35
C ASP A 94 11.93 -27.00 -9.72
N GLN A 95 11.90 -26.94 -8.38
CA GLN A 95 10.91 -26.17 -7.65
C GLN A 95 11.50 -24.98 -6.89
N ILE A 96 10.67 -23.97 -6.71
CA ILE A 96 10.98 -22.76 -5.94
C ILE A 96 9.85 -22.44 -4.96
N VAL A 97 10.17 -21.75 -3.86
CA VAL A 97 9.19 -21.35 -2.86
C VAL A 97 8.36 -20.16 -3.35
N ALA A 98 7.03 -20.28 -3.28
CA ALA A 98 6.08 -19.21 -3.61
C ALA A 98 6.13 -18.09 -2.56
N SER A 99 7.06 -17.14 -2.70
CA SER A 99 7.27 -16.04 -1.74
C SER A 99 6.44 -14.80 -2.05
N ASN A 100 6.04 -14.60 -3.31
CA ASN A 100 5.37 -13.37 -3.78
C ASN A 100 4.03 -13.12 -3.09
N THR A 101 3.26 -14.18 -2.85
CA THR A 101 1.92 -14.13 -2.22
C THR A 101 1.98 -13.42 -0.87
N PHE A 102 3.02 -13.67 -0.07
CA PHE A 102 3.15 -13.07 1.27
C PHE A 102 3.35 -11.56 1.20
N ALA A 103 4.22 -11.09 0.31
CA ALA A 103 4.48 -9.67 0.17
C ALA A 103 3.27 -8.91 -0.41
N VAL A 104 2.65 -9.48 -1.45
CA VAL A 104 1.49 -8.87 -2.11
C VAL A 104 0.28 -8.87 -1.17
N ARG A 105 0.10 -9.93 -0.37
CA ARG A 105 -0.90 -9.99 0.69
C ARG A 105 -0.70 -8.87 1.70
N ALA A 106 0.52 -8.71 2.21
CA ALA A 106 0.85 -7.65 3.18
C ALA A 106 0.54 -6.25 2.62
N TYR A 107 0.84 -5.99 1.35
CA TYR A 107 0.47 -4.72 0.71
C TYR A 107 -1.04 -4.50 0.63
N ALA A 108 -1.80 -5.52 0.24
CA ALA A 108 -3.26 -5.41 0.15
C ALA A 108 -3.89 -5.17 1.54
N GLU A 109 -3.48 -5.94 2.55
CA GLU A 109 -3.97 -5.80 3.94
C GLU A 109 -3.59 -4.44 4.54
N ASN A 110 -2.35 -3.97 4.35
CA ASN A 110 -1.91 -2.64 4.79
C ASN A 110 -2.65 -1.50 4.08
N ALA A 111 -3.08 -1.72 2.83
CA ALA A 111 -3.92 -0.78 2.10
C ALA A 111 -5.39 -0.82 2.54
N GLY A 112 -5.79 -1.79 3.38
CA GLY A 112 -7.11 -1.90 3.98
C GLY A 112 -8.02 -2.96 3.35
N ALA A 113 -7.49 -3.89 2.54
CA ALA A 113 -8.27 -4.98 1.94
C ALA A 113 -8.46 -6.16 2.91
N ASP A 114 -9.53 -6.93 2.67
CA ASP A 114 -9.69 -8.30 3.15
C ASP A 114 -9.11 -9.24 2.07
N VAL A 115 -8.17 -10.10 2.46
CA VAL A 115 -7.43 -10.94 1.49
C VAL A 115 -7.75 -12.41 1.67
N ILE A 116 -8.09 -13.08 0.55
CA ILE A 116 -8.14 -14.53 0.47
C ILE A 116 -6.99 -15.05 -0.40
N ASP A 117 -6.30 -16.07 0.09
CA ASP A 117 -5.29 -16.82 -0.66
C ASP A 117 -5.96 -18.06 -1.30
N LEU A 118 -6.01 -18.07 -2.62
CA LEU A 118 -6.54 -19.21 -3.40
C LEU A 118 -5.50 -20.32 -3.58
N GLY A 119 -4.28 -20.11 -3.10
CA GLY A 119 -3.18 -21.06 -3.18
C GLY A 119 -2.43 -21.02 -4.50
N ILE A 120 -1.85 -22.16 -4.85
CA ILE A 120 -1.06 -22.35 -6.07
C ILE A 120 -1.89 -23.20 -7.04
N ALA A 121 -2.16 -22.68 -8.23
CA ALA A 121 -2.72 -23.45 -9.33
C ALA A 121 -1.60 -23.97 -10.24
N GLY A 122 -1.66 -25.23 -10.59
CA GLY A 122 -0.78 -25.81 -11.59
C GLY A 122 -1.05 -25.23 -12.99
N ASP A 123 -0.10 -25.45 -13.91
CA ASP A 123 -0.13 -24.94 -15.26
C ASP A 123 -1.12 -25.69 -16.15
N ASN A 124 -2.40 -25.69 -15.74
CA ASN A 124 -3.49 -26.23 -16.53
C ASN A 124 -4.75 -25.34 -16.43
N PHE A 125 -5.52 -25.29 -17.52
CA PHE A 125 -6.71 -24.45 -17.60
C PHE A 125 -7.74 -24.76 -16.51
N GLY A 126 -7.97 -26.03 -16.20
CA GLY A 126 -9.00 -26.46 -15.22
C GLY A 126 -8.73 -25.90 -13.83
N ALA A 127 -7.48 -25.95 -13.36
CA ALA A 127 -7.08 -25.42 -12.07
C ALA A 127 -7.19 -23.88 -12.03
N ILE A 128 -6.70 -23.20 -13.05
CA ILE A 128 -6.73 -21.74 -13.13
C ILE A 128 -8.18 -21.24 -13.23
N GLU A 129 -9.01 -21.82 -14.11
CA GLU A 129 -10.43 -21.44 -14.24
C GLU A 129 -11.22 -21.73 -12.95
N ALA A 130 -10.93 -22.84 -12.25
CA ALA A 130 -11.55 -23.13 -10.96
C ALA A 130 -11.21 -22.07 -9.90
N ALA A 131 -9.96 -21.62 -9.86
CA ALA A 131 -9.53 -20.55 -8.98
C ALA A 131 -10.20 -19.20 -9.32
N ILE A 132 -10.32 -18.85 -10.60
CA ILE A 132 -11.04 -17.65 -11.05
C ILE A 132 -12.51 -17.70 -10.60
N ARG A 133 -13.18 -18.83 -10.78
CA ARG A 133 -14.56 -19.03 -10.31
C ARG A 133 -14.67 -18.93 -8.78
N SER A 134 -13.68 -19.44 -8.04
CA SER A 134 -13.61 -19.31 -6.57
C SER A 134 -13.47 -17.86 -6.14
N ALA A 135 -12.63 -17.05 -6.83
CA ALA A 135 -12.52 -15.62 -6.57
C ALA A 135 -13.87 -14.90 -6.76
N ARG A 136 -14.60 -15.24 -7.83
CA ARG A 136 -15.95 -14.69 -8.10
C ARG A 136 -16.95 -15.12 -7.02
N ALA A 137 -16.94 -16.37 -6.63
CA ALA A 137 -17.83 -16.91 -5.57
C ALA A 137 -17.56 -16.26 -4.20
N TYR A 138 -16.31 -15.95 -3.90
CA TYR A 138 -15.92 -15.16 -2.73
C TYR A 138 -16.43 -13.73 -2.79
N GLY A 139 -16.76 -13.23 -3.98
CA GLY A 139 -17.14 -11.83 -4.23
C GLY A 139 -15.91 -10.92 -4.19
N ALA A 140 -14.80 -11.36 -4.77
CA ALA A 140 -13.58 -10.54 -4.87
C ALA A 140 -13.83 -9.31 -5.74
N ASP A 141 -13.35 -8.16 -5.25
CA ASP A 141 -13.30 -6.93 -6.03
C ASP A 141 -12.07 -6.89 -6.93
N VAL A 142 -10.99 -7.59 -6.51
CA VAL A 142 -9.75 -7.71 -7.25
C VAL A 142 -9.27 -9.16 -7.20
N LEU A 143 -8.96 -9.73 -8.36
CA LEU A 143 -8.17 -10.95 -8.48
C LEU A 143 -6.75 -10.58 -8.91
N VAL A 144 -5.76 -10.95 -8.10
CA VAL A 144 -4.34 -10.80 -8.39
C VAL A 144 -3.77 -12.16 -8.75
N THR A 145 -3.21 -12.30 -9.95
CA THR A 145 -2.43 -13.48 -10.33
C THR A 145 -0.94 -13.21 -10.20
N LEU A 146 -0.19 -14.18 -9.70
CA LEU A 146 1.25 -14.10 -9.45
C LEU A 146 1.96 -15.17 -10.29
N GLY A 147 2.60 -14.76 -11.37
CA GLY A 147 3.09 -15.64 -12.42
C GLY A 147 2.12 -15.73 -13.59
N GLY A 148 2.47 -16.53 -14.61
CA GLY A 148 1.65 -16.70 -15.81
C GLY A 148 1.51 -15.44 -16.67
N ALA A 149 2.16 -14.33 -16.35
CA ALA A 149 2.19 -13.12 -17.16
C ALA A 149 3.45 -13.05 -18.04
N SER A 150 3.97 -14.19 -18.49
CA SER A 150 5.19 -14.28 -19.29
C SER A 150 4.97 -13.80 -20.73
N VAL A 151 6.07 -13.56 -21.45
CA VAL A 151 6.06 -13.02 -22.84
C VAL A 151 5.84 -14.08 -23.92
N GLY A 152 5.44 -15.31 -23.57
CA GLY A 152 5.18 -16.39 -24.52
C GLY A 152 3.76 -16.35 -25.13
N ASP A 153 3.61 -16.82 -26.35
CA ASP A 153 2.32 -16.94 -27.08
C ASP A 153 1.32 -17.92 -26.41
N HIS A 154 1.73 -18.58 -25.31
CA HIS A 154 0.97 -19.57 -24.54
C HIS A 154 0.80 -19.21 -23.08
N ASP A 155 0.48 -17.94 -22.78
CA ASP A 155 0.13 -17.53 -21.42
C ASP A 155 -1.21 -18.17 -21.01
N LEU A 156 -1.11 -19.28 -20.25
CA LEU A 156 -2.28 -20.03 -19.79
C LEU A 156 -3.20 -19.18 -18.91
N VAL A 157 -2.64 -18.29 -18.12
CA VAL A 157 -3.41 -17.43 -17.19
C VAL A 157 -4.24 -16.43 -17.98
N GLN A 158 -3.63 -15.73 -18.96
CA GLN A 158 -4.36 -14.78 -19.79
C GLN A 158 -5.46 -15.49 -20.59
N THR A 159 -5.16 -16.67 -21.15
CA THR A 159 -6.13 -17.45 -21.90
C THR A 159 -7.28 -17.96 -21.01
N ALA A 160 -6.99 -18.45 -19.80
CA ALA A 160 -8.02 -18.86 -18.84
C ALA A 160 -8.92 -17.68 -18.42
N LEU A 161 -8.32 -16.54 -18.13
CA LEU A 161 -9.06 -15.31 -17.82
C LEU A 161 -9.96 -14.88 -19.00
N ALA A 162 -9.47 -14.94 -20.24
CA ALA A 162 -10.26 -14.63 -21.43
C ALA A 162 -11.45 -15.59 -21.59
N ARG A 163 -11.27 -16.90 -21.34
CA ARG A 163 -12.35 -17.91 -21.35
C ARG A 163 -13.41 -17.65 -20.27
N GLU A 164 -13.00 -17.11 -19.13
CA GLU A 164 -13.90 -16.72 -18.04
C GLU A 164 -14.53 -15.32 -18.25
N GLY A 165 -14.32 -14.72 -19.43
CA GLY A 165 -14.95 -13.46 -19.84
C GLY A 165 -14.19 -12.21 -19.49
N MET A 166 -12.85 -12.27 -19.34
CA MET A 166 -12.05 -11.10 -19.10
C MET A 166 -12.03 -10.15 -20.30
N GLU A 167 -12.37 -8.92 -20.04
CA GLU A 167 -12.09 -7.78 -20.91
C GLU A 167 -10.69 -7.25 -20.56
N LEU A 168 -9.74 -7.46 -21.49
CA LEU A 168 -8.35 -7.02 -21.32
C LEU A 168 -8.25 -5.50 -21.47
N GLY A 169 -7.76 -4.80 -20.47
CA GLY A 169 -7.47 -3.37 -20.53
C GLY A 169 -6.10 -3.10 -21.14
N PHE A 170 -5.06 -3.70 -20.57
CA PHE A 170 -3.71 -3.67 -21.15
C PHE A 170 -2.89 -4.89 -20.74
N TRP A 171 -1.90 -5.19 -21.54
CA TRP A 171 -0.87 -6.18 -21.28
C TRP A 171 0.50 -5.63 -21.71
N ARG A 172 1.47 -5.69 -20.80
CA ARG A 172 2.81 -5.12 -20.89
C ARG A 172 2.83 -3.59 -20.79
N ILE A 173 3.73 -3.13 -19.95
CA ILE A 173 4.02 -1.71 -19.76
C ILE A 173 5.52 -1.44 -19.89
N ALA A 174 5.87 -0.22 -20.24
CA ALA A 174 7.26 0.21 -20.42
C ALA A 174 7.89 0.57 -19.06
N MET A 175 8.05 -0.42 -18.16
CA MET A 175 8.73 -0.24 -16.87
C MET A 175 9.72 -1.36 -16.56
N ARG A 176 10.63 -1.09 -15.61
CA ARG A 176 11.60 -2.03 -15.05
C ARG A 176 11.81 -1.79 -13.56
N PRO A 177 11.62 -2.84 -12.69
CA PRO A 177 11.10 -4.16 -13.05
C PRO A 177 9.60 -4.11 -13.30
N GLY A 178 9.01 -5.13 -13.94
CA GLY A 178 7.56 -5.27 -14.04
C GLY A 178 6.95 -5.16 -15.45
N LYS A 179 7.75 -5.28 -16.52
CA LYS A 179 7.26 -5.23 -17.92
C LYS A 179 6.01 -6.08 -18.19
N PRO A 180 5.89 -7.35 -17.74
CA PRO A 180 4.74 -8.19 -18.02
C PRO A 180 3.59 -7.98 -17.01
N LEU A 181 3.19 -6.74 -16.79
CA LEU A 181 1.99 -6.41 -16.01
C LEU A 181 0.76 -6.52 -16.90
N MET A 182 -0.30 -7.13 -16.38
CA MET A 182 -1.60 -7.26 -17.06
C MET A 182 -2.69 -6.61 -16.19
N HIS A 183 -3.62 -5.92 -16.84
CA HIS A 183 -4.84 -5.41 -16.22
C HIS A 183 -6.05 -5.72 -17.09
N GLY A 184 -7.16 -6.10 -16.46
CA GLY A 184 -8.44 -6.36 -17.11
C GLY A 184 -9.57 -6.36 -16.10
N GLN A 185 -10.74 -6.84 -16.52
CA GLN A 185 -11.90 -6.99 -15.65
C GLN A 185 -12.78 -8.17 -16.08
N ILE A 186 -13.45 -8.79 -15.12
CA ILE A 186 -14.51 -9.78 -15.35
C ILE A 186 -15.76 -9.26 -14.59
N GLY A 187 -16.70 -8.68 -15.33
CA GLY A 187 -17.79 -7.94 -14.69
C GLY A 187 -17.22 -6.81 -13.81
N ASP A 188 -17.59 -6.78 -12.52
CA ASP A 188 -17.09 -5.76 -11.58
C ASP A 188 -15.73 -6.12 -10.97
N MET A 189 -15.28 -7.37 -11.09
CA MET A 189 -14.01 -7.83 -10.53
C MET A 189 -12.84 -7.35 -11.41
N ARG A 190 -11.93 -6.56 -10.83
CA ARG A 190 -10.69 -6.12 -11.47
C ARG A 190 -9.67 -7.26 -11.47
N ILE A 191 -8.94 -7.39 -12.57
CA ILE A 191 -7.87 -8.39 -12.72
C ILE A 191 -6.54 -7.63 -12.75
N LEU A 192 -5.59 -8.08 -11.95
CA LEU A 192 -4.23 -7.58 -11.94
C LEU A 192 -3.25 -8.76 -12.02
N GLY A 193 -2.66 -8.98 -13.20
CA GLY A 193 -1.65 -10.01 -13.40
C GLY A 193 -0.26 -9.45 -13.12
N LEU A 194 0.37 -9.92 -12.04
CA LEU A 194 1.70 -9.52 -11.62
C LEU A 194 2.75 -10.51 -12.15
N PRO A 195 3.98 -10.04 -12.46
CA PRO A 195 5.06 -10.90 -12.89
C PRO A 195 5.42 -12.00 -11.88
N GLY A 196 5.95 -13.13 -12.35
CA GLY A 196 6.46 -14.20 -11.48
C GLY A 196 7.74 -13.82 -10.72
N ASN A 197 8.62 -13.01 -11.32
CA ASN A 197 9.85 -12.57 -10.64
C ASN A 197 9.55 -11.77 -9.37
N PRO A 198 10.14 -12.14 -8.21
CA PRO A 198 9.73 -11.59 -6.91
C PRO A 198 9.81 -10.07 -6.80
N VAL A 199 10.91 -9.48 -7.19
CA VAL A 199 11.07 -8.02 -7.14
C VAL A 199 10.07 -7.32 -8.05
N SER A 200 9.81 -7.90 -9.24
CA SER A 200 8.82 -7.36 -10.17
C SER A 200 7.40 -7.41 -9.59
N ALA A 201 7.02 -8.54 -9.00
CA ALA A 201 5.71 -8.69 -8.36
C ALA A 201 5.51 -7.69 -7.21
N ILE A 202 6.52 -7.53 -6.37
CA ILE A 202 6.45 -6.64 -5.20
C ILE A 202 6.41 -5.17 -5.62
N VAL A 203 7.27 -4.76 -6.56
CA VAL A 203 7.27 -3.37 -7.07
C VAL A 203 5.95 -3.06 -7.79
N CYS A 204 5.44 -3.98 -8.62
CA CYS A 204 4.13 -3.81 -9.26
C CYS A 204 2.99 -3.79 -8.23
N GLY A 205 3.05 -4.61 -7.18
CA GLY A 205 2.10 -4.58 -6.07
C GLY A 205 2.05 -3.21 -5.39
N LEU A 206 3.20 -2.62 -5.09
CA LEU A 206 3.31 -1.30 -4.50
C LEU A 206 2.73 -0.21 -5.41
N LEU A 207 3.02 -0.28 -6.71
CA LEU A 207 2.68 0.77 -7.68
C LEU A 207 1.24 0.67 -8.20
N PHE A 208 0.65 -0.52 -8.25
CA PHE A 208 -0.66 -0.74 -8.88
C PHE A 208 -1.71 -1.33 -7.93
N LEU A 209 -1.38 -2.35 -7.14
CA LEU A 209 -2.36 -2.94 -6.23
C LEU A 209 -2.69 -2.01 -5.05
N VAL A 210 -1.69 -1.39 -4.43
CA VAL A 210 -1.92 -0.47 -3.31
C VAL A 210 -2.83 0.69 -3.70
N PRO A 211 -2.58 1.47 -4.77
CA PRO A 211 -3.49 2.53 -5.18
C PRO A 211 -4.86 2.00 -5.63
N LEU A 212 -4.95 0.83 -6.28
CA LEU A 212 -6.22 0.22 -6.64
C LEU A 212 -7.09 -0.09 -5.41
N VAL A 213 -6.51 -0.73 -4.39
CA VAL A 213 -7.21 -1.01 -3.12
C VAL A 213 -7.65 0.28 -2.44
N ARG A 214 -6.79 1.30 -2.39
CA ARG A 214 -7.13 2.61 -1.83
C ARG A 214 -8.28 3.28 -2.59
N ALA A 215 -8.26 3.25 -3.92
CA ALA A 215 -9.34 3.79 -4.75
C ALA A 215 -10.66 3.08 -4.49
N LEU A 216 -10.66 1.75 -4.43
CA LEU A 216 -11.83 0.94 -4.09
C LEU A 216 -12.34 1.19 -2.66
N SER A 217 -11.46 1.59 -1.75
CA SER A 217 -11.80 2.03 -0.39
C SER A 217 -12.40 3.44 -0.34
N GLY A 218 -12.45 4.15 -1.47
CA GLY A 218 -12.98 5.52 -1.54
C GLY A 218 -11.98 6.62 -1.16
N ASP A 219 -10.68 6.32 -1.16
CA ASP A 219 -9.63 7.31 -0.92
C ASP A 219 -9.48 8.23 -2.15
N PRO A 220 -9.79 9.53 -2.03
CA PRO A 220 -9.71 10.47 -3.16
C PRO A 220 -8.26 10.69 -3.64
N ASN A 221 -7.28 10.41 -2.78
CA ASN A 221 -5.85 10.61 -3.06
C ASN A 221 -5.16 9.29 -3.47
N ALA A 222 -5.92 8.28 -3.87
CA ALA A 222 -5.36 6.97 -4.23
C ALA A 222 -4.41 7.05 -5.44
N GLY A 223 -4.65 7.99 -6.35
CA GLY A 223 -3.85 8.21 -7.55
C GLY A 223 -2.76 9.27 -7.42
N ASP A 224 -2.59 9.88 -6.25
CA ASP A 224 -1.59 10.93 -6.05
C ASP A 224 -0.18 10.38 -6.24
N ASP A 225 0.68 11.25 -6.80
CA ASP A 225 2.11 10.98 -6.90
C ASP A 225 2.74 10.93 -5.50
N ARG A 226 3.20 9.77 -5.11
CA ARG A 226 3.81 9.50 -3.81
C ARG A 226 5.33 9.66 -3.81
N THR A 227 5.90 10.12 -4.92
CA THR A 227 7.34 10.34 -4.99
C THR A 227 7.74 11.63 -4.28
N GLU A 228 8.94 11.63 -3.73
CA GLU A 228 9.56 12.80 -3.11
C GLU A 228 10.90 13.11 -3.80
N VAL A 229 11.35 14.36 -3.64
CA VAL A 229 12.67 14.79 -4.14
C VAL A 229 13.75 14.22 -3.24
N ALA A 230 14.80 13.67 -3.87
CA ALA A 230 16.00 13.17 -3.22
C ALA A 230 17.25 13.67 -3.97
N VAL A 231 18.43 13.45 -3.40
CA VAL A 231 19.72 13.75 -4.00
C VAL A 231 20.49 12.46 -4.23
N LEU A 232 21.09 12.28 -5.40
CA LEU A 232 21.92 11.12 -5.72
C LEU A 232 23.23 11.14 -4.93
N ALA A 233 23.56 10.04 -4.24
CA ALA A 233 24.84 9.84 -3.57
C ALA A 233 25.93 9.36 -4.55
N SER A 234 25.55 8.73 -5.65
CA SER A 234 26.44 8.20 -6.68
C SER A 234 25.87 8.45 -8.08
N ASP A 235 26.75 8.38 -9.08
CA ASP A 235 26.37 8.50 -10.47
C ASP A 235 25.37 7.40 -10.87
N VAL A 236 24.40 7.74 -11.71
CA VAL A 236 23.43 6.80 -12.30
C VAL A 236 23.54 6.89 -13.82
N PRO A 237 23.66 5.77 -14.54
CA PRO A 237 23.79 5.77 -15.99
C PRO A 237 22.52 6.28 -16.69
N GLU A 238 22.63 6.53 -18.00
CA GLU A 238 21.46 6.79 -18.85
C GLU A 238 20.48 5.61 -18.80
N ASN A 239 19.20 5.91 -18.95
CA ASN A 239 18.13 4.92 -18.96
C ASN A 239 17.69 4.57 -20.39
N ASP A 240 17.16 3.35 -20.57
CA ASP A 240 16.59 2.91 -21.84
C ASP A 240 15.15 3.42 -22.05
N ASN A 241 14.37 2.76 -22.90
CA ASN A 241 13.00 3.13 -23.25
C ASN A 241 11.94 2.75 -22.20
N ARG A 242 12.34 2.37 -20.98
CA ARG A 242 11.43 2.02 -19.88
C ARG A 242 11.66 2.91 -18.68
N GLN A 243 10.59 3.20 -17.96
CA GLN A 243 10.72 3.82 -16.65
C GLN A 243 11.31 2.83 -15.64
N ASP A 244 12.41 3.21 -15.00
CA ASP A 244 13.09 2.37 -14.02
C ASP A 244 12.75 2.75 -12.58
N TYR A 245 12.64 1.72 -11.76
CA TYR A 245 12.51 1.79 -10.31
C TYR A 245 13.71 1.09 -9.67
N LEU A 246 14.80 1.85 -9.48
CA LEU A 246 16.05 1.34 -8.98
C LEU A 246 15.97 1.19 -7.45
N ARG A 247 16.21 -0.01 -6.94
CA ARG A 247 16.30 -0.23 -5.49
C ARG A 247 17.48 0.55 -4.93
N ALA A 248 17.22 1.29 -3.86
CA ALA A 248 18.18 2.20 -3.26
C ALA A 248 18.04 2.23 -1.74
N ARG A 249 19.09 2.69 -1.08
CA ARG A 249 19.12 2.98 0.35
C ARG A 249 19.27 4.49 0.57
N ILE A 250 18.77 4.96 1.70
CA ILE A 250 18.97 6.32 2.16
C ILE A 250 20.26 6.33 2.99
N THR A 251 21.28 7.03 2.53
CA THR A 251 22.61 7.08 3.16
C THR A 251 22.82 8.30 4.05
N GLY A 252 21.90 9.26 4.02
CA GLY A 252 21.95 10.48 4.80
C GLY A 252 20.98 11.54 4.31
N GLN A 253 21.34 12.79 4.51
CA GLN A 253 20.61 13.96 4.01
C GLN A 253 21.59 14.97 3.39
N LYS A 254 21.11 15.69 2.38
CA LYS A 254 21.81 16.81 1.75
C LYS A 254 20.80 17.90 1.38
N ASP A 255 21.03 19.13 1.79
CA ASP A 255 20.19 20.31 1.51
C ASP A 255 18.69 20.09 1.89
N GLY A 256 18.44 19.36 3.00
CA GLY A 256 17.09 19.05 3.45
C GLY A 256 16.41 17.87 2.75
N HIS A 257 17.05 17.26 1.75
CA HIS A 257 16.53 16.11 1.00
C HIS A 257 17.26 14.81 1.38
N PRO A 258 16.58 13.64 1.30
CA PRO A 258 17.24 12.35 1.46
C PRO A 258 18.38 12.18 0.46
N LEU A 259 19.55 11.70 0.92
CA LEU A 259 20.66 11.29 0.07
C LEU A 259 20.51 9.81 -0.23
N VAL A 260 20.38 9.44 -1.51
CA VAL A 260 20.04 8.09 -1.94
C VAL A 260 21.11 7.46 -2.80
N GLU A 261 21.39 6.19 -2.56
CA GLU A 261 22.36 5.38 -3.30
C GLU A 261 21.70 4.12 -3.85
N SER A 262 21.76 3.94 -5.17
CA SER A 262 21.25 2.73 -5.80
C SER A 262 22.14 1.53 -5.50
N PHE A 263 21.55 0.35 -5.29
CA PHE A 263 22.32 -0.89 -5.24
C PHE A 263 22.94 -1.19 -6.61
N ALA A 264 24.16 -1.71 -6.60
CA ALA A 264 24.89 -2.04 -7.82
C ALA A 264 24.21 -3.13 -8.66
N ARG A 265 23.48 -4.04 -8.00
CA ARG A 265 22.74 -5.12 -8.68
C ARG A 265 21.25 -4.84 -8.63
N GLN A 266 20.62 -4.85 -9.80
CA GLN A 266 19.19 -4.55 -9.98
C GLN A 266 18.43 -5.76 -10.57
N ASP A 267 18.89 -6.98 -10.31
CA ASP A 267 18.23 -8.20 -10.79
C ASP A 267 16.87 -8.41 -10.10
N SER A 268 15.86 -8.78 -10.88
CA SER A 268 14.47 -8.91 -10.42
C SER A 268 14.19 -10.17 -9.59
N SER A 269 15.16 -11.08 -9.46
CA SER A 269 15.09 -12.26 -8.59
C SER A 269 15.64 -12.02 -7.18
N MET A 270 16.34 -10.89 -6.95
CA MET A 270 17.12 -10.65 -5.72
C MET A 270 16.26 -10.02 -4.62
N LEU A 271 15.49 -10.83 -3.89
CA LEU A 271 14.70 -10.39 -2.73
C LEU A 271 15.52 -9.77 -1.62
N ARG A 272 16.72 -10.28 -1.33
CA ARG A 272 17.60 -9.73 -0.30
C ARG A 272 17.86 -8.23 -0.53
N ILE A 273 18.20 -7.85 -1.76
CA ILE A 273 18.44 -6.44 -2.09
C ILE A 273 17.17 -5.60 -1.90
N LEU A 274 16.00 -6.16 -2.25
CA LEU A 274 14.74 -5.46 -2.02
C LEU A 274 14.42 -5.30 -0.54
N SER A 275 14.71 -6.30 0.29
CA SER A 275 14.50 -6.21 1.75
C SER A 275 15.45 -5.24 2.46
N GLU A 276 16.59 -4.94 1.87
CA GLU A 276 17.53 -3.93 2.35
C GLU A 276 17.22 -2.53 1.76
N ALA A 277 16.38 -2.45 0.73
CA ALA A 277 16.02 -1.18 0.09
C ALA A 277 15.05 -0.37 0.98
N GLN A 278 15.28 0.92 1.07
CA GLN A 278 14.40 1.86 1.77
C GLN A 278 13.60 2.73 0.79
N CYS A 279 14.05 2.77 -0.46
CA CYS A 279 13.36 3.51 -1.52
C CYS A 279 13.67 2.93 -2.91
N LEU A 280 12.88 3.39 -3.87
CA LEU A 280 13.09 3.17 -5.30
C LEU A 280 13.40 4.51 -5.94
N ILE A 281 14.58 4.68 -6.55
CA ILE A 281 14.89 5.84 -7.38
C ILE A 281 14.11 5.69 -8.69
N VAL A 282 13.33 6.70 -9.05
CA VAL A 282 12.53 6.71 -10.27
C VAL A 282 13.34 7.35 -11.39
N ARG A 283 13.54 6.61 -12.48
CA ARG A 283 14.22 7.09 -13.69
C ARG A 283 13.26 7.02 -14.87
N GLU A 284 12.90 8.14 -15.40
CA GLU A 284 12.01 8.20 -16.57
C GLU A 284 12.64 7.47 -17.77
N ALA A 285 11.81 7.01 -18.71
CA ALA A 285 12.30 6.48 -19.97
C ALA A 285 13.19 7.51 -20.68
N HIS A 286 14.31 7.03 -21.21
CA HIS A 286 15.33 7.87 -21.89
C HIS A 286 15.95 8.97 -21.02
N ALA A 287 15.86 8.86 -19.68
CA ALA A 287 16.52 9.81 -18.79
C ALA A 287 18.05 9.79 -19.01
N PRO A 288 18.70 10.95 -19.16
CA PRO A 288 20.16 11.04 -19.34
C PRO A 288 20.89 10.52 -18.12
N ALA A 289 22.17 10.21 -18.25
CA ALA A 289 23.02 9.93 -17.11
C ALA A 289 22.97 11.10 -16.10
N ALA A 290 22.92 10.77 -14.80
CA ALA A 290 22.87 11.76 -13.73
C ALA A 290 24.06 11.57 -12.79
N LYS A 291 24.59 12.69 -12.26
CA LYS A 291 25.78 12.71 -11.40
C LYS A 291 25.42 12.73 -9.92
N ALA A 292 26.34 12.24 -9.09
CA ALA A 292 26.25 12.43 -7.66
C ALA A 292 26.06 13.92 -7.32
N GLY A 293 25.10 14.20 -6.44
CA GLY A 293 24.71 15.56 -6.07
C GLY A 293 23.55 16.14 -6.87
N GLU A 294 23.14 15.54 -7.96
CA GLU A 294 21.93 15.95 -8.69
C GLU A 294 20.66 15.46 -7.99
N THR A 295 19.57 16.17 -8.20
CA THR A 295 18.25 15.81 -7.68
C THR A 295 17.65 14.67 -8.49
N CYS A 296 16.90 13.80 -7.81
CA CYS A 296 16.10 12.76 -8.43
C CYS A 296 14.74 12.62 -7.72
N ARG A 297 13.85 11.80 -8.28
CA ARG A 297 12.61 11.39 -7.62
C ARG A 297 12.83 10.03 -6.97
N MET A 298 12.29 9.84 -5.79
CA MET A 298 12.27 8.54 -5.14
C MET A 298 10.88 8.21 -4.59
N LEU A 299 10.60 6.93 -4.47
CA LEU A 299 9.42 6.38 -3.80
C LEU A 299 9.88 5.55 -2.59
N ARG A 300 9.35 5.79 -1.40
CA ARG A 300 9.62 4.94 -0.22
C ARG A 300 8.95 3.57 -0.37
N VAL A 301 9.65 2.53 0.12
CA VAL A 301 9.16 1.14 0.14
C VAL A 301 8.99 0.66 1.56
#